data_bcb3b6defeae1c768809726b6158b668
#
_entry.id   bcb3b6defeae1c768809726b6158b668
#
_cell.length_a   1.000
_cell.length_b   1.000
_cell.length_c   1.000
_cell.angle_alpha   90.00
_cell.angle_beta   90.00
_cell.angle_gamma   90.00
#
_symmetry.space_group_name_H-M   'P 1'
#
loop_
_entity.id
_entity.type
_entity.pdbx_description
1 polymer ?
#
loop_
_entity_poly.entity_id
_entity_poly.type
_entity_poly.pdbx_seq_one_letter_code
_entity_poly.pdbx_strand_id
1 'polypeptide(L)'
;MDIITIKDLSFSYPDSGKETLSHVDMTIQEGTFNVLCGKSGCGKSTLLRQLKSVLAPHGEKSGEIYYRGAPLSAVGQRVQSQEIGYVLQNPENQVVTDKVWHELAFGLESLGYDGEVIRLRVAEMASYFGIHQWFYRNVSELSGGQKQLLNLASVMSMHPRLLILDEPTSQLDPIAASDFLETVKKINRDIGTTVVLTEHRLQDVIPWADKVFVMDQGRLAVEGPPREIGEKLKAAGSGMFLAMPVPMQVYAAVDSQEACPLTVSEGRQWISGLMNHMPVESLKVPRPLQDPEEENTGAKKEKKRFQKVRKAAESVKAAAKKKEEKKNLAIQVDEAWFRYEKEGRDVVRDLSLEVKRGEFYALVGGNGTGKSTALSLISRVRSPHRGKILLEGKDIRKYSDRELYRGCLGVLPQNPQSMFIKKTAREDLYSIIGGRKEKKSEEYTADMEKARAVEGIVSLTNLEGLLDRHPYDLSGGEQQRLALAKVLLLRPRILLLDEATKGMDAEYKEELGGILKKLQSHGVTILMISHDVEFVAEYADRVGLFFEGNVVACRPARAFFAGNNFYTTAANRMARHYFPDAVTAKEVAGCLQANL
;
A
#
# COMPACT_ATOMS: atom_id res chain seq x y z
N MET A 1 25.23 -5.78 -24.59
CA MET A 1 24.53 -5.43 -25.84
C MET A 1 23.19 -4.82 -25.45
N ASP A 2 22.72 -3.81 -26.21
CA ASP A 2 21.43 -3.18 -25.87
C ASP A 2 20.30 -4.06 -26.40
N ILE A 3 19.38 -4.49 -25.50
CA ILE A 3 18.21 -5.28 -25.89
C ILE A 3 17.06 -4.37 -26.33
N ILE A 4 16.88 -3.23 -25.65
CA ILE A 4 15.92 -2.19 -26.00
C ILE A 4 16.64 -0.85 -26.10
N THR A 5 16.35 -0.10 -27.17
CA THR A 5 16.71 1.31 -27.31
C THR A 5 15.49 2.09 -27.75
N ILE A 6 15.12 3.09 -27.00
CA ILE A 6 14.01 4.01 -27.29
C ILE A 6 14.64 5.36 -27.67
N LYS A 7 14.19 5.96 -28.77
CA LYS A 7 14.66 7.24 -29.24
C LYS A 7 13.49 8.18 -29.47
N ASP A 8 13.49 9.29 -28.74
CA ASP A 8 12.55 10.40 -28.85
C ASP A 8 11.08 9.97 -28.91
N LEU A 9 10.70 9.02 -28.05
CA LEU A 9 9.35 8.45 -28.04
C LEU A 9 8.37 9.40 -27.40
N SER A 10 7.37 9.83 -28.19
CA SER A 10 6.18 10.54 -27.69
C SER A 10 4.91 9.76 -28.04
N PHE A 11 3.90 9.84 -27.18
CA PHE A 11 2.63 9.15 -27.37
C PHE A 11 1.46 9.88 -26.70
N SER A 12 0.33 9.99 -27.44
CA SER A 12 -0.93 10.54 -26.97
C SER A 12 -2.07 9.56 -27.22
N TYR A 13 -2.94 9.37 -26.23
CA TYR A 13 -4.21 8.66 -26.46
C TYR A 13 -5.16 9.50 -27.29
N PRO A 14 -6.07 8.87 -28.08
CA PRO A 14 -7.14 9.60 -28.77
C PRO A 14 -7.91 10.46 -27.75
N ASP A 15 -8.32 11.64 -28.15
CA ASP A 15 -9.11 12.59 -27.36
C ASP A 15 -8.44 13.08 -26.04
N SER A 16 -7.20 12.71 -25.78
CA SER A 16 -6.46 13.19 -24.62
C SER A 16 -5.72 14.48 -24.97
N GLY A 17 -6.12 15.63 -24.83
CA GLY A 17 -5.40 16.88 -25.16
C GLY A 17 -3.99 17.04 -24.54
N LYS A 18 -3.37 15.95 -24.03
CA LYS A 18 -2.02 15.92 -23.44
C LYS A 18 -1.26 14.68 -23.91
N GLU A 19 0.05 14.86 -24.15
CA GLU A 19 0.97 13.74 -24.34
C GLU A 19 1.09 12.92 -23.04
N THR A 20 0.92 11.61 -23.19
CA THR A 20 1.13 10.66 -22.08
C THR A 20 2.60 10.28 -21.95
N LEU A 21 3.32 10.21 -23.07
CA LEU A 21 4.78 10.10 -23.14
C LEU A 21 5.30 11.26 -23.97
N SER A 22 6.38 11.88 -23.55
CA SER A 22 6.94 13.07 -24.19
C SER A 22 8.47 12.97 -24.22
N HIS A 23 9.02 12.80 -25.43
CA HIS A 23 10.46 12.77 -25.71
C HIS A 23 11.24 11.79 -24.79
N VAL A 24 10.80 10.53 -24.71
CA VAL A 24 11.43 9.50 -23.87
C VAL A 24 12.59 8.87 -24.64
N ASP A 25 13.80 9.01 -24.07
CA ASP A 25 15.00 8.30 -24.50
C ASP A 25 15.39 7.29 -23.40
N MET A 26 15.57 6.00 -23.76
CA MET A 26 15.85 4.96 -22.78
C MET A 26 16.65 3.82 -23.40
N THR A 27 17.66 3.31 -22.68
CA THR A 27 18.45 2.16 -23.14
C THR A 27 18.52 1.11 -22.03
N ILE A 28 18.21 -0.15 -22.40
CA ILE A 28 18.23 -1.33 -21.52
C ILE A 28 19.25 -2.31 -22.07
N GLN A 29 20.19 -2.72 -21.22
CA GLN A 29 21.20 -3.71 -21.57
C GLN A 29 20.69 -5.14 -21.37
N GLU A 30 21.17 -6.08 -22.21
CA GLU A 30 20.81 -7.48 -22.11
C GLU A 30 21.33 -8.09 -20.79
N GLY A 31 20.51 -8.90 -20.12
CA GLY A 31 20.83 -9.57 -18.86
C GLY A 31 20.67 -8.72 -17.60
N THR A 32 20.36 -7.41 -17.72
CA THR A 32 20.23 -6.52 -16.55
C THR A 32 18.85 -6.56 -15.94
N PHE A 33 18.79 -6.23 -14.64
CA PHE A 33 17.56 -6.03 -13.88
C PHE A 33 17.26 -4.53 -13.76
N ASN A 34 16.21 -4.07 -14.43
CA ASN A 34 15.87 -2.67 -14.53
C ASN A 34 14.56 -2.37 -13.80
N VAL A 35 14.55 -1.32 -13.00
CA VAL A 35 13.37 -0.83 -12.29
C VAL A 35 12.91 0.48 -12.91
N LEU A 36 11.67 0.50 -13.39
CA LEU A 36 10.99 1.71 -13.87
C LEU A 36 10.01 2.18 -12.80
N CYS A 37 10.26 3.32 -12.19
CA CYS A 37 9.41 3.89 -11.15
C CYS A 37 8.94 5.30 -11.51
N GLY A 38 7.98 5.82 -10.75
CA GLY A 38 7.36 7.12 -10.99
C GLY A 38 5.96 7.17 -10.38
N LYS A 39 5.41 8.36 -10.28
CA LYS A 39 4.06 8.60 -9.76
C LYS A 39 3.01 7.81 -10.52
N SER A 40 1.88 7.55 -9.88
CA SER A 40 0.72 6.95 -10.56
C SER A 40 0.26 7.87 -11.69
N GLY A 41 -0.04 7.30 -12.85
CA GLY A 41 -0.46 8.07 -14.04
C GLY A 41 0.67 8.79 -14.82
N CYS A 42 1.95 8.66 -14.46
CA CYS A 42 3.06 9.29 -15.18
C CYS A 42 3.45 8.61 -16.52
N GLY A 43 2.74 7.55 -16.94
CA GLY A 43 2.96 6.90 -18.24
C GLY A 43 3.74 5.58 -18.21
N LYS A 44 4.10 5.00 -17.05
CA LYS A 44 4.88 3.75 -16.92
C LYS A 44 4.28 2.59 -17.72
N SER A 45 3.03 2.24 -17.45
CA SER A 45 2.34 1.12 -18.13
C SER A 45 2.17 1.40 -19.63
N THR A 46 1.97 2.66 -20.02
CA THR A 46 1.93 3.06 -21.43
C THR A 46 3.27 2.83 -22.10
N LEU A 47 4.38 3.21 -21.45
CA LEU A 47 5.74 2.98 -21.95
C LEU A 47 6.03 1.48 -22.08
N LEU A 48 5.73 0.68 -21.03
CA LEU A 48 5.95 -0.77 -21.07
C LEU A 48 5.17 -1.46 -22.19
N ARG A 49 3.91 -1.06 -22.41
CA ARG A 49 3.08 -1.62 -23.50
C ARG A 49 3.63 -1.27 -24.90
N GLN A 50 4.28 -0.12 -25.07
CA GLN A 50 4.91 0.24 -26.33
C GLN A 50 6.08 -0.70 -26.69
N LEU A 51 6.66 -1.42 -25.72
CA LEU A 51 7.76 -2.37 -25.95
C LEU A 51 7.30 -3.71 -26.57
N LYS A 52 5.99 -3.93 -26.69
CA LYS A 52 5.42 -5.13 -27.33
C LYS A 52 4.26 -4.71 -28.24
N SER A 53 4.46 -4.79 -29.56
CA SER A 53 3.55 -4.20 -30.56
C SER A 53 2.08 -4.61 -30.40
N VAL A 54 1.81 -5.85 -29.99
CA VAL A 54 0.43 -6.36 -29.79
C VAL A 54 -0.26 -5.77 -28.54
N LEU A 55 0.49 -5.19 -27.62
CA LEU A 55 -0.04 -4.54 -26.41
C LEU A 55 -0.01 -3.02 -26.52
N ALA A 56 0.64 -2.48 -27.57
CA ALA A 56 0.73 -1.04 -27.76
C ALA A 56 -0.66 -0.42 -27.87
N PRO A 57 -0.97 0.59 -27.04
CA PRO A 57 -2.27 1.25 -27.11
C PRO A 57 -2.44 2.01 -28.41
N HIS A 58 -3.68 2.15 -28.86
CA HIS A 58 -4.01 2.97 -30.02
C HIS A 58 -3.87 4.46 -29.67
N GLY A 59 -3.27 5.23 -30.58
CA GLY A 59 -3.05 6.67 -30.41
C GLY A 59 -2.00 7.22 -31.38
N GLU A 60 -1.68 8.50 -31.20
CA GLU A 60 -0.62 9.16 -32.00
C GLU A 60 0.74 8.88 -31.37
N LYS A 61 1.68 8.38 -32.19
CA LYS A 61 3.02 7.99 -31.76
C LYS A 61 4.06 8.64 -32.68
N SER A 62 5.12 9.19 -32.08
CA SER A 62 6.35 9.60 -32.76
C SER A 62 7.57 8.96 -32.07
N GLY A 63 8.72 9.02 -32.75
CA GLY A 63 9.95 8.37 -32.29
C GLY A 63 10.01 6.88 -32.60
N GLU A 64 11.08 6.22 -32.21
CA GLU A 64 11.38 4.84 -32.60
C GLU A 64 11.82 3.98 -31.42
N ILE A 65 11.42 2.70 -31.46
CA ILE A 65 11.83 1.67 -30.50
C ILE A 65 12.61 0.61 -31.30
N TYR A 66 13.79 0.27 -30.80
CA TYR A 66 14.64 -0.77 -31.34
C TYR A 66 14.71 -1.95 -30.37
N TYR A 67 14.55 -3.14 -30.93
CA TYR A 67 14.78 -4.42 -30.23
C TYR A 67 16.04 -5.07 -30.83
N ARG A 68 17.10 -5.23 -30.02
CA ARG A 68 18.38 -5.80 -30.44
C ARG A 68 18.93 -5.13 -31.71
N GLY A 69 18.80 -3.83 -31.80
CA GLY A 69 19.28 -3.02 -32.93
C GLY A 69 18.37 -2.95 -34.15
N ALA A 70 17.30 -3.75 -34.24
CA ALA A 70 16.31 -3.67 -35.31
C ALA A 70 15.09 -2.85 -34.87
N PRO A 71 14.48 -2.02 -35.72
CA PRO A 71 13.22 -1.35 -35.39
C PRO A 71 12.16 -2.38 -34.92
N LEU A 72 11.49 -2.13 -33.82
CA LEU A 72 10.51 -3.06 -33.26
C LEU A 72 9.36 -3.36 -34.25
N SER A 73 8.99 -2.39 -35.07
CA SER A 73 8.01 -2.55 -36.15
C SER A 73 8.42 -3.55 -37.23
N ALA A 74 9.73 -3.76 -37.43
CA ALA A 74 10.28 -4.72 -38.37
C ALA A 74 10.45 -6.12 -37.77
N VAL A 75 10.35 -6.27 -36.44
CA VAL A 75 10.46 -7.57 -35.75
C VAL A 75 9.14 -8.31 -35.87
N GLY A 76 9.17 -9.49 -36.47
CA GLY A 76 7.97 -10.31 -36.69
C GLY A 76 7.22 -10.63 -35.40
N GLN A 77 5.89 -10.64 -35.47
CA GLN A 77 5.01 -10.86 -34.29
C GLN A 77 5.32 -12.16 -33.53
N ARG A 78 5.68 -13.25 -34.26
CA ARG A 78 6.07 -14.51 -33.64
C ARG A 78 7.31 -14.36 -32.75
N VAL A 79 8.33 -13.64 -33.22
CA VAL A 79 9.56 -13.37 -32.46
C VAL A 79 9.26 -12.51 -31.24
N GLN A 80 8.46 -11.44 -31.40
CA GLN A 80 8.05 -10.60 -30.26
C GLN A 80 7.26 -11.41 -29.23
N SER A 81 6.37 -12.31 -29.66
CA SER A 81 5.57 -13.15 -28.75
C SER A 81 6.45 -14.10 -27.95
N GLN A 82 7.48 -14.67 -28.58
CA GLN A 82 8.39 -15.61 -27.95
C GLN A 82 9.46 -14.92 -27.09
N GLU A 83 10.12 -13.87 -27.62
CA GLU A 83 11.30 -13.29 -26.97
C GLU A 83 10.98 -12.15 -26.00
N ILE A 84 9.79 -11.53 -26.09
CA ILE A 84 9.34 -10.45 -25.20
C ILE A 84 8.17 -10.96 -24.36
N GLY A 85 8.46 -11.41 -23.15
CA GLY A 85 7.46 -11.81 -22.15
C GLY A 85 6.84 -10.58 -21.49
N TYR A 86 5.53 -10.62 -21.24
CA TYR A 86 4.82 -9.55 -20.53
C TYR A 86 3.91 -10.15 -19.45
N VAL A 87 4.02 -9.67 -18.21
CA VAL A 87 3.16 -10.04 -17.07
C VAL A 87 2.34 -8.82 -16.68
N LEU A 88 1.01 -8.97 -16.73
CA LEU A 88 0.06 -7.90 -16.45
C LEU A 88 -0.11 -7.66 -14.95
N GLN A 89 -0.55 -6.46 -14.60
CA GLN A 89 -0.86 -6.04 -13.24
C GLN A 89 -1.98 -6.87 -12.60
N ASN A 90 -3.03 -7.18 -13.37
CA ASN A 90 -4.14 -8.01 -12.90
C ASN A 90 -4.01 -9.43 -13.46
N PRO A 91 -3.74 -10.45 -12.61
CA PRO A 91 -3.58 -11.82 -13.09
C PRO A 91 -4.82 -12.39 -13.77
N GLU A 92 -6.03 -12.00 -13.37
CA GLU A 92 -7.28 -12.46 -13.97
C GLU A 92 -7.41 -12.05 -15.46
N ASN A 93 -6.80 -10.94 -15.85
CA ASN A 93 -6.87 -10.44 -17.24
C ASN A 93 -5.88 -11.17 -18.17
N GLN A 94 -4.98 -11.99 -17.64
CA GLN A 94 -3.96 -12.70 -18.42
C GLN A 94 -4.29 -14.17 -18.61
N VAL A 95 -4.95 -14.79 -17.63
CA VAL A 95 -5.37 -16.20 -17.70
C VAL A 95 -6.37 -16.42 -18.83
N VAL A 96 -6.12 -17.43 -19.67
CA VAL A 96 -6.94 -17.77 -20.83
C VAL A 96 -7.65 -19.10 -20.63
N THR A 97 -7.03 -20.07 -19.95
CA THR A 97 -7.54 -21.43 -19.82
C THR A 97 -8.10 -21.71 -18.43
N ASP A 98 -8.87 -22.79 -18.29
CA ASP A 98 -9.49 -23.21 -17.03
C ASP A 98 -8.58 -24.10 -16.16
N LYS A 99 -7.54 -24.73 -16.74
CA LYS A 99 -6.63 -25.66 -16.08
C LYS A 99 -5.22 -25.11 -16.00
N VAL A 100 -4.57 -25.33 -14.87
CA VAL A 100 -3.18 -24.87 -14.62
C VAL A 100 -2.19 -25.43 -15.64
N TRP A 101 -2.23 -26.74 -15.90
CA TRP A 101 -1.32 -27.37 -16.88
C TRP A 101 -1.53 -26.83 -18.30
N HIS A 102 -2.78 -26.53 -18.66
CA HIS A 102 -3.11 -26.01 -19.99
C HIS A 102 -2.66 -24.55 -20.12
N GLU A 103 -2.78 -23.75 -19.06
CA GLU A 103 -2.26 -22.38 -19.05
C GLU A 103 -0.74 -22.33 -19.28
N LEU A 104 0.01 -23.28 -18.70
CA LEU A 104 1.45 -23.42 -18.96
C LEU A 104 1.77 -23.83 -20.41
N ALA A 105 0.91 -24.61 -21.05
CA ALA A 105 1.10 -25.10 -22.42
C ALA A 105 0.62 -24.09 -23.47
N PHE A 106 -0.39 -23.27 -23.17
CA PHE A 106 -1.14 -22.44 -24.11
C PHE A 106 -0.26 -21.58 -25.03
N GLY A 107 0.75 -20.87 -24.45
CA GLY A 107 1.67 -20.05 -25.24
C GLY A 107 2.51 -20.86 -26.22
N LEU A 108 2.94 -22.05 -25.83
CA LEU A 108 3.73 -22.96 -26.65
C LEU A 108 2.89 -23.57 -27.79
N GLU A 109 1.66 -23.96 -27.49
CA GLU A 109 0.69 -24.46 -28.47
C GLU A 109 0.38 -23.39 -29.52
N SER A 110 0.14 -22.15 -29.08
CA SER A 110 -0.12 -21.00 -29.96
C SER A 110 1.07 -20.67 -30.87
N LEU A 111 2.29 -20.95 -30.42
CA LEU A 111 3.53 -20.80 -31.21
C LEU A 111 3.79 -22.04 -32.10
N GLY A 112 2.96 -23.09 -32.03
CA GLY A 112 3.08 -24.30 -32.86
C GLY A 112 4.28 -25.16 -32.54
N TYR A 113 4.66 -25.28 -31.26
CA TYR A 113 5.71 -26.22 -30.81
C TYR A 113 5.20 -27.65 -30.83
N ASP A 114 6.10 -28.60 -31.06
CA ASP A 114 5.78 -30.04 -31.02
C ASP A 114 5.41 -30.50 -29.61
N GLY A 115 4.51 -31.49 -29.51
CA GLY A 115 3.99 -31.95 -28.22
C GLY A 115 5.06 -32.50 -27.25
N GLU A 116 6.19 -33.00 -27.75
CA GLU A 116 7.33 -33.41 -26.89
C GLU A 116 8.02 -32.20 -26.25
N VAL A 117 8.25 -31.15 -27.02
CA VAL A 117 8.84 -29.89 -26.53
C VAL A 117 7.91 -29.22 -25.52
N ILE A 118 6.59 -29.22 -25.80
CA ILE A 118 5.59 -28.66 -24.89
C ILE A 118 5.61 -29.41 -23.55
N ARG A 119 5.56 -30.74 -23.57
CA ARG A 119 5.62 -31.56 -22.35
C ARG A 119 6.87 -31.30 -21.52
N LEU A 120 8.04 -31.22 -22.18
CA LEU A 120 9.30 -30.96 -21.52
C LEU A 120 9.30 -29.59 -20.83
N ARG A 121 8.96 -28.52 -21.54
CA ARG A 121 8.96 -27.15 -21.01
C ARG A 121 7.92 -26.95 -19.92
N VAL A 122 6.72 -27.53 -20.08
CA VAL A 122 5.67 -27.48 -19.05
C VAL A 122 6.13 -28.18 -17.77
N ALA A 123 6.77 -29.36 -17.88
CA ALA A 123 7.30 -30.08 -16.72
C ALA A 123 8.46 -29.32 -16.05
N GLU A 124 9.34 -28.71 -16.85
CA GLU A 124 10.42 -27.85 -16.36
C GLU A 124 9.86 -26.67 -15.56
N MET A 125 8.92 -25.91 -16.13
CA MET A 125 8.29 -24.77 -15.46
C MET A 125 7.51 -25.20 -14.22
N ALA A 126 6.73 -26.27 -14.30
CA ALA A 126 6.00 -26.79 -13.14
C ALA A 126 6.93 -27.16 -11.98
N SER A 127 8.10 -27.70 -12.30
CA SER A 127 9.13 -28.04 -11.30
C SER A 127 9.83 -26.81 -10.74
N TYR A 128 10.27 -25.88 -11.61
CA TYR A 128 11.02 -24.69 -11.24
C TYR A 128 10.19 -23.76 -10.33
N PHE A 129 8.90 -23.57 -10.64
CA PHE A 129 7.97 -22.71 -9.90
C PHE A 129 7.23 -23.45 -8.78
N GLY A 130 7.48 -24.76 -8.56
CA GLY A 130 6.79 -25.53 -7.51
C GLY A 130 5.30 -25.76 -7.74
N ILE A 131 4.86 -25.72 -8.99
CA ILE A 131 3.43 -25.80 -9.40
C ILE A 131 2.88 -27.23 -9.31
N HIS A 132 3.72 -28.25 -9.16
CA HIS A 132 3.36 -29.66 -9.19
C HIS A 132 2.21 -30.05 -8.24
N GLN A 133 2.07 -29.40 -7.08
CA GLN A 133 1.04 -29.71 -6.09
C GLN A 133 -0.38 -29.32 -6.55
N TRP A 134 -0.50 -28.34 -7.46
CA TRP A 134 -1.76 -27.81 -7.97
C TRP A 134 -1.87 -27.85 -9.49
N PHE A 135 -1.00 -28.63 -10.14
CA PHE A 135 -0.86 -28.76 -11.60
C PHE A 135 -2.17 -29.12 -12.31
N TYR A 136 -3.00 -29.98 -11.71
CA TYR A 136 -4.27 -30.43 -12.28
C TYR A 136 -5.51 -29.65 -11.79
N ARG A 137 -5.31 -28.64 -10.92
CA ARG A 137 -6.43 -27.84 -10.42
C ARG A 137 -7.00 -26.91 -11.48
N ASN A 138 -8.22 -26.42 -11.22
CA ASN A 138 -8.77 -25.29 -11.96
C ASN A 138 -8.07 -23.99 -11.53
N VAL A 139 -7.86 -23.08 -12.49
CA VAL A 139 -7.27 -21.77 -12.20
C VAL A 139 -8.15 -20.94 -11.26
N SER A 140 -9.46 -21.11 -11.32
CA SER A 140 -10.42 -20.45 -10.42
C SER A 140 -10.24 -20.81 -8.94
N GLU A 141 -9.62 -21.96 -8.62
CA GLU A 141 -9.36 -22.43 -7.26
C GLU A 141 -8.07 -21.83 -6.66
N LEU A 142 -7.27 -21.13 -7.46
CA LEU A 142 -6.00 -20.59 -7.06
C LEU A 142 -6.15 -19.26 -6.31
N SER A 143 -5.26 -19.03 -5.33
CA SER A 143 -5.10 -17.70 -4.73
C SER A 143 -4.53 -16.69 -5.73
N GLY A 144 -4.68 -15.38 -5.45
CA GLY A 144 -4.12 -14.33 -6.31
C GLY A 144 -2.61 -14.48 -6.52
N GLY A 145 -1.85 -14.84 -5.49
CA GLY A 145 -0.41 -15.10 -5.59
C GLY A 145 -0.08 -16.31 -6.46
N GLN A 146 -0.85 -17.39 -6.35
CA GLN A 146 -0.70 -18.57 -7.20
C GLN A 146 -1.03 -18.27 -8.67
N LYS A 147 -2.05 -17.47 -8.94
CA LYS A 147 -2.40 -17.03 -10.31
C LYS A 147 -1.29 -16.18 -10.91
N GLN A 148 -0.72 -15.25 -10.13
CA GLN A 148 0.38 -14.41 -10.61
C GLN A 148 1.64 -15.24 -10.89
N LEU A 149 1.93 -16.22 -10.03
CA LEU A 149 3.05 -17.15 -10.25
C LEU A 149 2.81 -18.04 -11.49
N LEU A 150 1.56 -18.47 -11.73
CA LEU A 150 1.18 -19.21 -12.92
C LEU A 150 1.38 -18.36 -14.19
N ASN A 151 0.96 -17.11 -14.19
CA ASN A 151 1.17 -16.18 -15.30
C ASN A 151 2.66 -15.99 -15.61
N LEU A 152 3.47 -15.82 -14.57
CA LEU A 152 4.92 -15.73 -14.75
C LEU A 152 5.48 -17.03 -15.35
N ALA A 153 5.06 -18.20 -14.84
CA ALA A 153 5.52 -19.50 -15.32
C ALA A 153 5.10 -19.77 -16.78
N SER A 154 3.86 -19.38 -17.17
CA SER A 154 3.38 -19.53 -18.53
C SER A 154 4.14 -18.64 -19.53
N VAL A 155 4.50 -17.41 -19.11
CA VAL A 155 5.36 -16.54 -19.91
C VAL A 155 6.78 -17.11 -20.02
N MET A 156 7.34 -17.61 -18.91
CA MET A 156 8.70 -18.17 -18.87
C MET A 156 8.82 -19.48 -19.66
N SER A 157 7.73 -20.23 -19.88
CA SER A 157 7.73 -21.45 -20.73
C SER A 157 8.18 -21.17 -22.16
N MET A 158 7.97 -19.95 -22.64
CA MET A 158 8.43 -19.50 -23.97
C MET A 158 9.92 -19.16 -24.03
N HIS A 159 10.64 -19.12 -22.90
CA HIS A 159 12.04 -18.71 -22.73
C HIS A 159 12.31 -17.30 -23.26
N PRO A 160 11.64 -16.28 -22.75
CA PRO A 160 11.82 -14.91 -23.23
C PRO A 160 13.23 -14.38 -22.88
N ARG A 161 13.77 -13.54 -23.75
CA ARG A 161 15.01 -12.78 -23.51
C ARG A 161 14.76 -11.52 -22.68
N LEU A 162 13.59 -10.92 -22.88
CA LEU A 162 13.12 -9.74 -22.16
C LEU A 162 11.82 -10.09 -21.42
N LEU A 163 11.79 -9.88 -20.13
CA LEU A 163 10.63 -10.05 -19.26
C LEU A 163 10.19 -8.69 -18.74
N ILE A 164 9.00 -8.26 -19.13
CA ILE A 164 8.37 -7.02 -18.70
C ILE A 164 7.30 -7.35 -17.66
N LEU A 165 7.34 -6.69 -16.51
CA LEU A 165 6.40 -6.88 -15.41
C LEU A 165 5.80 -5.53 -15.01
N ASP A 166 4.49 -5.39 -15.20
CA ASP A 166 3.78 -4.15 -14.91
C ASP A 166 3.05 -4.27 -13.56
N GLU A 167 3.65 -3.73 -12.50
CA GLU A 167 3.16 -3.77 -11.10
C GLU A 167 2.66 -5.16 -10.66
N PRO A 168 3.47 -6.22 -10.83
CA PRO A 168 3.00 -7.61 -10.67
C PRO A 168 2.60 -7.96 -9.24
N THR A 169 3.04 -7.19 -8.23
CA THR A 169 2.76 -7.48 -6.81
C THR A 169 1.63 -6.63 -6.23
N SER A 170 1.03 -5.74 -6.99
CA SER A 170 0.02 -4.77 -6.51
C SER A 170 -1.20 -5.41 -5.83
N GLN A 171 -1.58 -6.62 -6.24
CA GLN A 171 -2.70 -7.36 -5.67
C GLN A 171 -2.29 -8.42 -4.63
N LEU A 172 -0.99 -8.65 -4.47
CA LEU A 172 -0.46 -9.68 -3.59
C LEU A 172 -0.37 -9.19 -2.13
N ASP A 173 -0.38 -10.14 -1.22
CA ASP A 173 0.00 -9.87 0.17
C ASP A 173 1.52 -9.70 0.29
N PRO A 174 2.03 -9.13 1.38
CA PRO A 174 3.45 -8.86 1.53
C PRO A 174 4.36 -10.10 1.42
N ILE A 175 3.90 -11.27 1.86
CA ILE A 175 4.68 -12.51 1.80
C ILE A 175 4.71 -13.03 0.36
N ALA A 176 3.55 -13.18 -0.27
CA ALA A 176 3.45 -13.61 -1.67
C ALA A 176 4.17 -12.64 -2.62
N ALA A 177 4.13 -11.33 -2.34
CA ALA A 177 4.86 -10.32 -3.11
C ALA A 177 6.38 -10.51 -3.00
N SER A 178 6.89 -10.74 -1.78
CA SER A 178 8.31 -11.01 -1.56
C SER A 178 8.77 -12.28 -2.27
N ASP A 179 8.01 -13.38 -2.14
CA ASP A 179 8.33 -14.66 -2.79
C ASP A 179 8.30 -14.53 -4.32
N PHE A 180 7.35 -13.78 -4.86
CA PHE A 180 7.26 -13.50 -6.29
C PHE A 180 8.49 -12.73 -6.79
N LEU A 181 8.86 -11.63 -6.12
CA LEU A 181 10.01 -10.80 -6.49
C LEU A 181 11.34 -11.57 -6.37
N GLU A 182 11.51 -12.38 -5.32
CA GLU A 182 12.68 -13.27 -5.21
C GLU A 182 12.73 -14.28 -6.36
N THR A 183 11.59 -14.78 -6.82
CA THR A 183 11.51 -15.66 -8.01
C THR A 183 11.95 -14.92 -9.28
N VAL A 184 11.48 -13.68 -9.49
CA VAL A 184 11.90 -12.85 -10.63
C VAL A 184 13.40 -12.56 -10.59
N LYS A 185 13.93 -12.22 -9.42
CA LYS A 185 15.38 -12.03 -9.21
C LYS A 185 16.18 -13.28 -9.56
N LYS A 186 15.70 -14.45 -9.13
CA LYS A 186 16.32 -15.73 -9.46
C LYS A 186 16.33 -16.01 -10.96
N ILE A 187 15.22 -15.70 -11.67
CA ILE A 187 15.14 -15.82 -13.13
C ILE A 187 16.21 -14.95 -13.81
N ASN A 188 16.34 -13.69 -13.41
CA ASN A 188 17.35 -12.80 -13.98
C ASN A 188 18.77 -13.33 -13.73
N ARG A 189 19.07 -13.67 -12.48
CA ARG A 189 20.43 -14.11 -12.08
C ARG A 189 20.82 -15.47 -12.66
N ASP A 190 19.92 -16.47 -12.62
CA ASP A 190 20.25 -17.86 -12.92
C ASP A 190 20.08 -18.18 -14.42
N ILE A 191 19.13 -17.49 -15.10
CA ILE A 191 18.81 -17.71 -16.53
C ILE A 191 19.40 -16.59 -17.41
N GLY A 192 19.67 -15.41 -16.83
CA GLY A 192 20.16 -14.25 -17.59
C GLY A 192 19.07 -13.49 -18.35
N THR A 193 17.81 -13.75 -18.07
CA THR A 193 16.70 -13.02 -18.69
C THR A 193 16.74 -11.55 -18.28
N THR A 194 16.69 -10.64 -19.25
CA THR A 194 16.58 -9.19 -18.96
C THR A 194 15.24 -8.89 -18.32
N VAL A 195 15.23 -8.14 -17.25
CA VAL A 195 14.01 -7.78 -16.53
C VAL A 195 13.77 -6.27 -16.61
N VAL A 196 12.54 -5.88 -16.89
CA VAL A 196 12.02 -4.51 -16.73
C VAL A 196 10.78 -4.59 -15.85
N LEU A 197 10.87 -4.01 -14.68
CA LEU A 197 9.85 -4.13 -13.64
C LEU A 197 9.35 -2.75 -13.22
N THR A 198 8.03 -2.55 -13.17
CA THR A 198 7.44 -1.43 -12.42
C THR A 198 6.92 -1.93 -11.08
N GLU A 199 7.19 -1.17 -10.02
CA GLU A 199 6.73 -1.47 -8.66
C GLU A 199 6.51 -0.20 -7.83
N HIS A 200 5.58 -0.28 -6.86
CA HIS A 200 5.40 0.75 -5.84
C HIS A 200 6.23 0.48 -4.57
N ARG A 201 6.57 -0.79 -4.33
CA ARG A 201 7.37 -1.23 -3.18
C ARG A 201 8.86 -1.19 -3.52
N LEU A 202 9.38 0.01 -3.72
CA LEU A 202 10.73 0.21 -4.24
C LEU A 202 11.83 -0.31 -3.30
N GLN A 203 11.56 -0.37 -1.99
CA GLN A 203 12.45 -0.97 -0.99
C GLN A 203 12.78 -2.45 -1.26
N ASP A 204 11.85 -3.18 -1.93
CA ASP A 204 11.99 -4.60 -2.18
C ASP A 204 12.72 -4.88 -3.52
N VAL A 205 12.89 -3.89 -4.40
CA VAL A 205 13.43 -4.08 -5.76
C VAL A 205 14.66 -3.24 -6.06
N ILE A 206 14.76 -2.00 -5.56
CA ILE A 206 15.90 -1.10 -5.81
C ILE A 206 17.24 -1.74 -5.40
N PRO A 207 17.37 -2.46 -4.26
CA PRO A 207 18.65 -3.07 -3.88
C PRO A 207 19.20 -4.09 -4.87
N TRP A 208 18.37 -4.59 -5.78
CA TRP A 208 18.76 -5.62 -6.77
C TRP A 208 18.89 -5.08 -8.18
N ALA A 209 18.45 -3.83 -8.40
CA ALA A 209 18.47 -3.22 -9.71
C ALA A 209 19.91 -2.92 -10.16
N ASP A 210 20.20 -3.18 -11.44
CA ASP A 210 21.41 -2.69 -12.09
C ASP A 210 21.21 -1.22 -12.50
N LYS A 211 19.99 -0.88 -12.94
CA LYS A 211 19.63 0.48 -13.35
C LYS A 211 18.20 0.81 -12.92
N VAL A 212 18.02 2.03 -12.46
CA VAL A 212 16.71 2.60 -12.08
C VAL A 212 16.38 3.75 -13.03
N PHE A 213 15.16 3.75 -13.53
CA PHE A 213 14.59 4.79 -14.38
C PHE A 213 13.41 5.42 -13.64
N VAL A 214 13.40 6.74 -13.52
CA VAL A 214 12.34 7.48 -12.83
C VAL A 214 11.58 8.33 -13.84
N MET A 215 10.31 8.03 -14.01
CA MET A 215 9.41 8.81 -14.86
C MET A 215 8.67 9.88 -14.06
N ASP A 216 8.54 11.06 -14.64
CA ASP A 216 7.65 12.11 -14.16
C ASP A 216 6.98 12.81 -15.35
N GLN A 217 5.67 13.00 -15.28
CA GLN A 217 4.85 13.68 -16.29
C GLN A 217 5.15 13.25 -17.75
N GLY A 218 5.25 11.95 -17.98
CA GLY A 218 5.49 11.37 -19.31
C GLY A 218 6.93 11.40 -19.80
N ARG A 219 7.87 11.89 -18.99
CA ARG A 219 9.31 12.00 -19.34
C ARG A 219 10.16 11.15 -18.42
N LEU A 220 11.33 10.78 -18.90
CA LEU A 220 12.38 10.22 -18.07
C LEU A 220 13.09 11.36 -17.33
N ALA A 221 12.79 11.50 -16.04
CA ALA A 221 13.32 12.59 -15.22
C ALA A 221 14.74 12.30 -14.72
N VAL A 222 14.99 11.07 -14.25
CA VAL A 222 16.28 10.64 -13.68
C VAL A 222 16.55 9.19 -14.07
N GLU A 223 17.80 8.86 -14.35
CA GLU A 223 18.25 7.48 -14.52
C GLU A 223 19.65 7.26 -13.94
N GLY A 224 19.95 6.02 -13.57
CA GLY A 224 21.29 5.64 -13.12
C GLY A 224 21.30 4.41 -12.22
N PRO A 225 22.48 4.07 -11.67
CA PRO A 225 22.61 2.99 -10.71
C PRO A 225 21.87 3.35 -9.41
N PRO A 226 21.37 2.35 -8.65
CA PRO A 226 20.54 2.57 -7.46
C PRO A 226 21.11 3.54 -6.43
N ARG A 227 22.41 3.47 -6.17
CA ARG A 227 23.07 4.29 -5.13
C ARG A 227 23.09 5.79 -5.45
N GLU A 228 22.99 6.18 -6.71
CA GLU A 228 23.00 7.59 -7.14
C GLU A 228 21.58 8.19 -7.23
N ILE A 229 20.55 7.34 -7.35
CA ILE A 229 19.18 7.78 -7.63
C ILE A 229 18.63 8.65 -6.50
N GLY A 230 18.90 8.31 -5.24
CA GLY A 230 18.41 9.08 -4.09
C GLY A 230 18.87 10.54 -4.11
N GLU A 231 20.15 10.77 -4.35
CA GLU A 231 20.74 12.12 -4.42
C GLU A 231 20.22 12.88 -5.66
N LYS A 232 20.16 12.22 -6.82
CA LYS A 232 19.63 12.82 -8.05
C LYS A 232 18.16 13.27 -7.88
N LEU A 233 17.32 12.45 -7.23
CA LEU A 233 15.92 12.78 -6.94
C LEU A 233 15.79 13.93 -5.93
N LYS A 234 16.63 13.94 -4.88
CA LYS A 234 16.66 15.03 -3.91
C LYS A 234 17.08 16.34 -4.57
N ALA A 235 18.13 16.32 -5.39
CA ALA A 235 18.60 17.49 -6.13
C ALA A 235 17.55 18.03 -7.11
N ALA A 236 16.78 17.13 -7.74
CA ALA A 236 15.67 17.48 -8.63
C ALA A 236 14.40 17.95 -7.90
N GLY A 237 14.35 17.90 -6.56
CA GLY A 237 13.15 18.22 -5.77
C GLY A 237 11.97 17.30 -6.05
N SER A 238 12.22 16.07 -6.51
CA SER A 238 11.18 15.12 -6.91
C SER A 238 10.50 14.47 -5.70
N GLY A 239 9.15 14.47 -5.67
CA GLY A 239 8.37 13.75 -4.66
C GLY A 239 8.63 12.23 -4.66
N MET A 240 9.19 11.68 -5.75
CA MET A 240 9.61 10.28 -5.81
C MET A 240 10.75 9.91 -4.84
N PHE A 241 11.44 10.92 -4.28
CA PHE A 241 12.41 10.68 -3.21
C PHE A 241 11.79 9.99 -1.98
N LEU A 242 10.54 10.29 -1.65
CA LEU A 242 9.80 9.67 -0.54
C LEU A 242 9.48 8.18 -0.77
N ALA A 243 9.53 7.72 -2.03
CA ALA A 243 9.34 6.32 -2.37
C ALA A 243 10.61 5.47 -2.27
N MET A 244 11.77 6.11 -2.12
CA MET A 244 13.07 5.42 -2.03
C MET A 244 13.17 4.59 -0.74
N PRO A 245 14.00 3.54 -0.71
CA PRO A 245 14.30 2.80 0.51
C PRO A 245 14.67 3.70 1.67
N VAL A 246 14.17 3.40 2.88
CA VAL A 246 14.41 4.21 4.09
C VAL A 246 15.90 4.49 4.35
N PRO A 247 16.85 3.53 4.17
CA PRO A 247 18.27 3.83 4.31
C PRO A 247 18.76 4.96 3.40
N MET A 248 18.26 5.02 2.16
CA MET A 248 18.60 6.09 1.21
C MET A 248 18.02 7.44 1.65
N GLN A 249 16.79 7.44 2.18
CA GLN A 249 16.15 8.67 2.68
C GLN A 249 16.93 9.25 3.87
N VAL A 250 17.33 8.40 4.82
CA VAL A 250 18.11 8.80 5.99
C VAL A 250 19.51 9.27 5.56
N TYR A 251 20.18 8.53 4.66
CA TYR A 251 21.50 8.92 4.13
C TYR A 251 21.47 10.29 3.47
N ALA A 252 20.49 10.55 2.63
CA ALA A 252 20.35 11.83 1.94
C ALA A 252 20.05 13.02 2.88
N ALA A 253 19.59 12.76 4.11
CA ALA A 253 19.39 13.81 5.13
C ALA A 253 20.68 14.13 5.91
N VAL A 254 21.72 13.30 5.78
CA VAL A 254 23.00 13.42 6.50
C VAL A 254 24.11 13.67 5.47
N ASP A 255 24.99 14.61 5.73
CA ASP A 255 26.15 14.88 4.87
C ASP A 255 27.21 13.80 5.11
N SER A 256 27.27 12.78 4.25
CA SER A 256 28.19 11.64 4.34
C SER A 256 28.94 11.44 3.03
N GLN A 257 30.24 11.10 3.15
CA GLN A 257 31.11 10.78 2.02
C GLN A 257 31.12 9.26 1.69
N GLU A 258 30.44 8.43 2.47
CA GLU A 258 30.37 7.00 2.26
C GLU A 258 29.38 6.61 1.15
N ALA A 259 29.42 5.37 0.70
CA ALA A 259 28.46 4.88 -0.29
C ALA A 259 27.04 4.83 0.28
N CYS A 260 26.07 5.32 -0.48
CA CYS A 260 24.66 5.33 -0.09
C CYS A 260 24.15 3.90 0.21
N PRO A 261 23.64 3.63 1.43
CA PRO A 261 23.11 2.31 1.79
C PRO A 261 21.77 2.05 1.10
N LEU A 262 21.59 0.86 0.54
CA LEU A 262 20.36 0.45 -0.15
C LEU A 262 19.47 -0.43 0.72
N THR A 263 20.05 -1.15 1.67
CA THR A 263 19.35 -2.10 2.54
C THR A 263 19.42 -1.69 4.00
N VAL A 264 18.50 -2.21 4.82
CA VAL A 264 18.53 -2.01 6.29
C VAL A 264 19.85 -2.51 6.89
N SER A 265 20.43 -3.59 6.36
CA SER A 265 21.72 -4.13 6.82
C SER A 265 22.86 -3.17 6.52
N GLU A 266 22.93 -2.65 5.29
CA GLU A 266 23.93 -1.64 4.91
C GLU A 266 23.75 -0.35 5.72
N GLY A 267 22.50 0.10 5.91
CA GLY A 267 22.19 1.26 6.72
C GLY A 267 22.62 1.13 8.18
N ARG A 268 22.47 -0.06 8.76
CA ARG A 268 22.95 -0.37 10.10
C ARG A 268 24.49 -0.29 10.18
N GLN A 269 25.19 -0.87 9.20
CA GLN A 269 26.66 -0.80 9.12
C GLN A 269 27.14 0.63 8.96
N TRP A 270 26.50 1.39 8.09
CA TRP A 270 26.79 2.82 7.87
C TRP A 270 26.62 3.64 9.15
N ILE A 271 25.46 3.52 9.86
CA ILE A 271 25.26 4.20 11.15
C ILE A 271 26.32 3.77 12.17
N SER A 272 26.68 2.48 12.22
CA SER A 272 27.70 2.01 13.11
C SER A 272 29.07 2.61 12.78
N GLY A 273 29.41 2.79 11.51
CA GLY A 273 30.63 3.51 11.08
C GLY A 273 30.64 4.96 11.59
N LEU A 274 29.54 5.69 11.39
CA LEU A 274 29.41 7.09 11.85
C LEU A 274 29.50 7.23 13.38
N MET A 275 28.92 6.27 14.12
CA MET A 275 28.79 6.36 15.59
C MET A 275 29.94 5.65 16.34
N ASN A 276 30.88 5.00 15.66
CA ASN A 276 31.90 4.11 16.25
C ASN A 276 32.84 4.81 17.27
N HIS A 277 32.87 6.14 17.26
CA HIS A 277 33.73 6.95 18.16
C HIS A 277 32.94 7.57 19.31
N MET A 278 31.61 7.35 19.41
CA MET A 278 30.74 7.96 20.42
C MET A 278 30.22 6.90 21.40
N PRO A 279 30.38 7.08 22.73
CA PRO A 279 29.70 6.23 23.71
C PRO A 279 28.18 6.40 23.57
N VAL A 280 27.45 5.31 23.54
CA VAL A 280 25.97 5.30 23.36
C VAL A 280 25.28 6.20 24.42
N GLU A 281 25.84 6.26 25.63
CA GLU A 281 25.34 7.10 26.74
C GLU A 281 25.48 8.61 26.52
N SER A 282 26.36 9.05 25.60
CA SER A 282 26.59 10.47 25.27
C SER A 282 25.77 10.97 24.09
N LEU A 283 25.01 10.08 23.40
CA LEU A 283 24.23 10.43 22.22
C LEU A 283 23.06 11.34 22.59
N LYS A 284 22.97 12.45 21.87
CA LYS A 284 21.83 13.37 21.98
C LYS A 284 20.65 12.77 21.22
N VAL A 285 19.62 12.40 21.94
CA VAL A 285 18.33 12.06 21.35
C VAL A 285 17.48 13.33 21.40
N PRO A 286 17.04 13.87 20.25
CA PRO A 286 16.08 14.96 20.26
C PRO A 286 14.88 14.53 21.10
N ARG A 287 14.54 15.33 22.14
CA ARG A 287 13.43 14.95 23.04
C ARG A 287 12.18 14.72 22.19
N PRO A 288 11.56 13.54 22.24
CA PRO A 288 10.24 13.36 21.70
C PRO A 288 9.30 14.32 22.41
N LEU A 289 8.30 14.82 21.70
CA LEU A 289 7.12 15.42 22.32
C LEU A 289 6.63 14.40 23.37
N GLN A 290 6.75 14.78 24.64
CA GLN A 290 6.43 13.89 25.76
C GLN A 290 4.99 13.41 25.62
N ASP A 291 4.80 12.09 25.58
CA ASP A 291 3.49 11.50 25.80
C ASP A 291 3.01 11.87 27.21
N PRO A 292 1.81 12.45 27.39
CA PRO A 292 1.35 12.96 28.69
C PRO A 292 1.10 11.88 29.77
N GLU A 293 1.33 10.60 29.47
CA GLU A 293 0.98 9.48 30.36
C GLU A 293 2.15 8.88 31.19
N GLU A 294 3.41 9.35 31.04
CA GLU A 294 4.55 8.75 31.77
C GLU A 294 5.00 9.50 33.06
N GLU A 295 4.30 10.51 33.52
CA GLU A 295 4.66 11.26 34.74
C GLU A 295 4.16 10.63 36.07
N ASN A 296 4.04 9.31 36.24
CA ASN A 296 3.61 8.78 37.52
C ASN A 296 4.25 7.45 37.96
N THR A 297 5.59 7.34 37.89
CA THR A 297 6.29 6.24 38.57
C THR A 297 7.54 6.68 39.33
N GLY A 298 7.38 7.58 40.27
CA GLY A 298 8.50 8.03 41.10
C GLY A 298 8.13 8.49 42.50
N ALA A 299 7.47 7.68 43.32
CA ALA A 299 7.46 7.90 44.78
C ALA A 299 6.95 6.66 45.54
N LYS A 300 7.83 5.72 45.77
CA LYS A 300 7.62 4.68 46.80
C LYS A 300 8.62 4.90 47.91
N LYS A 301 8.15 5.49 49.02
CA LYS A 301 8.48 5.12 50.43
C LYS A 301 7.90 6.18 51.37
N GLU A 302 6.76 5.86 51.98
CA GLU A 302 6.49 6.01 53.41
C GLU A 302 5.01 5.96 53.75
N LYS A 303 4.70 5.19 54.82
CA LYS A 303 3.52 5.20 55.71
C LYS A 303 2.41 4.18 55.54
N LYS A 304 2.68 3.03 56.14
CA LYS A 304 1.70 2.01 56.56
C LYS A 304 0.86 2.47 57.76
N ARG A 305 -0.10 3.36 57.64
CA ARG A 305 -1.11 3.53 58.77
C ARG A 305 -2.48 4.08 58.36
N PHE A 306 -2.71 4.43 57.09
CA PHE A 306 -4.04 4.92 56.65
C PHE A 306 -4.69 4.07 55.54
N GLN A 307 -4.36 2.77 55.48
CA GLN A 307 -4.71 1.90 54.35
C GLN A 307 -6.19 1.52 54.17
N LYS A 308 -7.04 1.57 55.23
CA LYS A 308 -8.44 1.13 55.08
C LYS A 308 -9.40 2.20 54.51
N VAL A 309 -9.21 3.46 54.85
CA VAL A 309 -10.05 4.57 54.34
C VAL A 309 -9.61 4.96 52.91
N ARG A 310 -8.31 4.83 52.61
CA ARG A 310 -7.74 5.13 51.30
C ARG A 310 -8.16 4.09 50.24
N LYS A 311 -8.24 2.79 50.57
CA LYS A 311 -8.72 1.75 49.63
C LYS A 311 -10.17 1.94 49.19
N ALA A 312 -11.06 2.42 50.06
CA ALA A 312 -12.45 2.72 49.69
C ALA A 312 -12.53 3.98 48.81
N ALA A 313 -11.74 5.02 49.12
CA ALA A 313 -11.67 6.24 48.28
C ALA A 313 -10.94 6.00 46.96
N GLU A 314 -9.92 5.15 46.92
CA GLU A 314 -9.21 4.73 45.73
C GLU A 314 -10.08 3.82 44.84
N SER A 315 -10.90 2.92 45.42
CA SER A 315 -11.85 2.12 44.64
C SER A 315 -13.00 2.94 44.05
N VAL A 316 -13.48 3.98 44.75
CA VAL A 316 -14.49 4.91 44.21
C VAL A 316 -13.90 5.81 43.17
N LYS A 317 -12.66 6.32 43.35
CA LYS A 317 -11.93 7.08 42.33
C LYS A 317 -11.56 6.24 41.12
N ALA A 318 -11.14 4.98 41.30
CA ALA A 318 -10.87 4.04 40.22
C ALA A 318 -12.16 3.66 39.46
N ALA A 319 -13.30 3.48 40.18
CA ALA A 319 -14.58 3.23 39.55
C ALA A 319 -15.12 4.47 38.81
N ALA A 320 -14.91 5.67 39.35
CA ALA A 320 -15.28 6.92 38.68
C ALA A 320 -14.38 7.16 37.44
N LYS A 321 -13.07 6.92 37.55
CA LYS A 321 -12.12 7.00 36.43
C LYS A 321 -12.44 5.98 35.33
N LYS A 322 -12.73 4.72 35.66
CA LYS A 322 -13.22 3.71 34.72
C LYS A 322 -14.56 4.10 34.06
N LYS A 323 -15.44 4.81 34.78
CA LYS A 323 -16.72 5.27 34.22
C LYS A 323 -16.57 6.48 33.31
N GLU A 324 -15.60 7.35 33.58
CA GLU A 324 -15.18 8.44 32.70
C GLU A 324 -14.43 7.95 31.48
N GLU A 325 -13.50 7.00 31.65
CA GLU A 325 -12.79 6.33 30.55
C GLU A 325 -13.77 5.64 29.61
N LYS A 326 -14.77 4.92 30.11
CA LYS A 326 -15.84 4.31 29.29
C LYS A 326 -16.72 5.34 28.55
N LYS A 327 -16.88 6.54 29.08
CA LYS A 327 -17.61 7.62 28.38
C LYS A 327 -16.82 8.23 27.22
N ASN A 328 -15.49 8.03 27.19
CA ASN A 328 -14.62 8.57 26.15
C ASN A 328 -14.33 7.58 25.01
N LEU A 329 -15.03 6.42 24.98
CA LEU A 329 -14.87 5.44 23.92
C LEU A 329 -15.79 5.77 22.73
N ALA A 330 -15.22 5.78 21.52
CA ALA A 330 -15.97 5.84 20.27
C ALA A 330 -16.38 4.45 19.78
N ILE A 331 -15.46 3.47 19.90
CA ILE A 331 -15.72 2.07 19.54
C ILE A 331 -15.38 1.20 20.75
N GLN A 332 -16.28 0.30 21.12
CA GLN A 332 -16.06 -0.72 22.12
C GLN A 332 -16.59 -2.05 21.60
N VAL A 333 -15.73 -3.05 21.54
CA VAL A 333 -16.06 -4.44 21.21
C VAL A 333 -15.78 -5.29 22.44
N ASP A 334 -16.79 -5.98 22.93
CA ASP A 334 -16.71 -6.82 24.12
C ASP A 334 -16.92 -8.28 23.73
N GLU A 335 -15.88 -9.09 23.83
CA GLU A 335 -15.87 -10.55 23.64
C GLU A 335 -16.63 -11.00 22.37
N ALA A 336 -16.38 -10.37 21.23
CA ALA A 336 -17.08 -10.69 19.98
C ALA A 336 -16.53 -11.97 19.32
N TRP A 337 -17.45 -12.83 18.90
CA TRP A 337 -17.15 -14.08 18.19
C TRP A 337 -17.90 -14.12 16.87
N PHE A 338 -17.23 -14.61 15.81
CA PHE A 338 -17.84 -14.74 14.50
C PHE A 338 -17.25 -15.89 13.68
N ARG A 339 -18.14 -16.59 12.98
CA ARG A 339 -17.83 -17.59 11.95
C ARG A 339 -18.72 -17.40 10.73
N TYR A 340 -18.25 -17.80 9.57
CA TYR A 340 -19.00 -17.67 8.32
C TYR A 340 -20.08 -18.76 8.20
N GLU A 341 -19.77 -19.98 8.60
CA GLU A 341 -20.66 -21.15 8.54
C GLU A 341 -20.93 -21.68 9.95
N LYS A 342 -22.12 -22.27 10.17
CA LYS A 342 -22.54 -22.75 11.50
C LYS A 342 -21.57 -23.77 12.11
N GLU A 343 -20.98 -24.65 11.27
CA GLU A 343 -20.02 -25.68 11.70
C GLU A 343 -18.56 -25.29 11.37
N GLY A 344 -18.34 -24.10 10.80
CA GLY A 344 -17.04 -23.59 10.44
C GLY A 344 -16.22 -23.13 11.65
N ARG A 345 -14.92 -22.92 11.44
CA ARG A 345 -14.02 -22.35 12.46
C ARG A 345 -14.36 -20.88 12.72
N ASP A 346 -14.27 -20.48 13.98
CA ASP A 346 -14.39 -19.06 14.32
C ASP A 346 -13.23 -18.27 13.73
N VAL A 347 -13.55 -17.25 12.94
CA VAL A 347 -12.59 -16.33 12.30
C VAL A 347 -12.26 -15.17 13.23
N VAL A 348 -13.25 -14.72 14.00
CA VAL A 348 -13.07 -13.76 15.10
C VAL A 348 -13.37 -14.50 16.40
N ARG A 349 -12.45 -14.40 17.37
CA ARG A 349 -12.48 -15.15 18.62
C ARG A 349 -12.20 -14.25 19.79
N ASP A 350 -13.16 -14.11 20.67
CA ASP A 350 -13.04 -13.34 21.92
C ASP A 350 -12.50 -11.90 21.70
N LEU A 351 -12.87 -11.29 20.57
CA LEU A 351 -12.36 -9.99 20.19
C LEU A 351 -12.82 -8.93 21.19
N SER A 352 -11.83 -8.33 21.85
CA SER A 352 -12.02 -7.17 22.72
C SER A 352 -11.16 -6.02 22.22
N LEU A 353 -11.80 -4.87 21.93
CA LEU A 353 -11.17 -3.70 21.33
C LEU A 353 -11.82 -2.42 21.86
N GLU A 354 -10.99 -1.46 22.25
CA GLU A 354 -11.42 -0.13 22.68
C GLU A 354 -10.68 0.94 21.90
N VAL A 355 -11.43 1.87 21.27
CA VAL A 355 -10.88 3.03 20.56
C VAL A 355 -11.46 4.29 21.18
N LYS A 356 -10.58 5.20 21.60
CA LYS A 356 -10.97 6.48 22.23
C LYS A 356 -11.51 7.45 21.16
N ARG A 357 -12.33 8.42 21.57
CA ARG A 357 -12.81 9.47 20.66
C ARG A 357 -11.66 10.34 20.18
N GLY A 358 -11.66 10.64 18.87
CA GLY A 358 -10.60 11.43 18.24
C GLY A 358 -9.25 10.71 18.12
N GLU A 359 -9.19 9.40 18.40
CA GLU A 359 -7.98 8.59 18.28
C GLU A 359 -7.81 8.05 16.86
N PHE A 360 -6.58 8.01 16.36
CA PHE A 360 -6.22 7.23 15.18
C PHE A 360 -5.63 5.89 15.63
N TYR A 361 -6.46 4.86 15.62
CA TYR A 361 -6.10 3.50 15.98
C TYR A 361 -5.80 2.67 14.73
N ALA A 362 -4.62 2.06 14.66
CA ALA A 362 -4.26 1.15 13.58
C ALA A 362 -4.30 -0.31 14.04
N LEU A 363 -4.87 -1.18 13.21
CA LEU A 363 -4.91 -2.63 13.41
C LEU A 363 -3.96 -3.30 12.41
N VAL A 364 -2.87 -3.88 12.91
CA VAL A 364 -1.86 -4.57 12.10
C VAL A 364 -1.89 -6.08 12.36
N GLY A 365 -1.33 -6.88 11.46
CA GLY A 365 -1.27 -8.35 11.61
C GLY A 365 -1.21 -9.06 10.26
N GLY A 366 -0.96 -10.37 10.26
CA GLY A 366 -0.87 -11.20 9.06
C GLY A 366 -2.17 -11.25 8.23
N ASN A 367 -2.07 -11.68 6.97
CA ASN A 367 -3.25 -11.91 6.13
C ASN A 367 -4.04 -13.12 6.62
N GLY A 368 -5.36 -13.13 6.35
CA GLY A 368 -6.24 -14.22 6.76
C GLY A 368 -6.51 -14.32 8.28
N THR A 369 -5.95 -13.43 9.11
CA THR A 369 -6.14 -13.48 10.57
C THR A 369 -7.54 -13.03 11.02
N GLY A 370 -8.35 -12.41 10.13
CA GLY A 370 -9.72 -11.98 10.44
C GLY A 370 -9.90 -10.47 10.62
N LYS A 371 -8.92 -9.62 10.30
CA LYS A 371 -8.99 -8.15 10.46
C LYS A 371 -10.17 -7.52 9.72
N SER A 372 -10.30 -7.76 8.40
CA SER A 372 -11.43 -7.25 7.60
C SER A 372 -12.77 -7.83 8.05
N THR A 373 -12.76 -9.06 8.59
CA THR A 373 -13.95 -9.64 9.22
C THR A 373 -14.31 -8.88 10.50
N ALA A 374 -13.35 -8.56 11.36
CA ALA A 374 -13.57 -7.72 12.54
C ALA A 374 -14.13 -6.34 12.16
N LEU A 375 -13.58 -5.71 11.11
CA LEU A 375 -14.09 -4.44 10.58
C LEU A 375 -15.55 -4.58 10.08
N SER A 376 -15.89 -5.71 9.42
CA SER A 376 -17.25 -5.99 8.95
C SER A 376 -18.27 -6.15 10.08
N LEU A 377 -17.81 -6.59 11.26
CA LEU A 377 -18.64 -6.63 12.47
C LEU A 377 -18.86 -5.22 13.04
N ILE A 378 -17.80 -4.41 13.12
CA ILE A 378 -17.85 -3.03 13.62
C ILE A 378 -18.66 -2.14 12.67
N SER A 379 -18.66 -2.44 11.37
CA SER A 379 -19.48 -1.73 10.38
C SER A 379 -20.92 -2.25 10.27
N ARG A 380 -21.30 -3.29 11.02
CA ARG A 380 -22.62 -3.95 10.95
C ARG A 380 -22.96 -4.56 9.58
N VAL A 381 -21.97 -4.76 8.70
CA VAL A 381 -22.14 -5.58 7.50
C VAL A 381 -22.39 -7.05 7.89
N ARG A 382 -21.77 -7.47 9.01
CA ARG A 382 -21.99 -8.78 9.64
C ARG A 382 -22.33 -8.60 11.12
N SER A 383 -22.95 -9.63 11.72
CA SER A 383 -23.31 -9.63 13.14
C SER A 383 -22.56 -10.73 13.88
N PRO A 384 -21.96 -10.45 15.05
CA PRO A 384 -21.32 -11.46 15.85
C PRO A 384 -22.40 -12.41 16.40
N HIS A 385 -22.07 -13.71 16.53
CA HIS A 385 -22.98 -14.67 17.15
C HIS A 385 -22.89 -14.65 18.69
N ARG A 386 -21.79 -14.11 19.24
CA ARG A 386 -21.59 -13.83 20.67
C ARG A 386 -20.85 -12.52 20.83
N GLY A 387 -21.06 -11.85 21.99
CA GLY A 387 -20.43 -10.58 22.31
C GLY A 387 -21.27 -9.37 21.95
N LYS A 388 -20.69 -8.18 22.12
CA LYS A 388 -21.37 -6.90 21.97
C LYS A 388 -20.47 -5.87 21.32
N ILE A 389 -21.05 -5.01 20.48
CA ILE A 389 -20.36 -3.89 19.84
C ILE A 389 -21.13 -2.62 20.16
N LEU A 390 -20.42 -1.64 20.71
CA LEU A 390 -20.96 -0.31 21.02
C LEU A 390 -20.22 0.72 20.18
N LEU A 391 -20.97 1.59 19.55
CA LEU A 391 -20.47 2.81 18.90
C LEU A 391 -21.04 4.00 19.65
N GLU A 392 -20.17 4.93 20.04
CA GLU A 392 -20.56 6.10 20.83
C GLU A 392 -21.37 5.71 22.11
N GLY A 393 -21.09 4.54 22.68
CA GLY A 393 -21.79 4.01 23.86
C GLY A 393 -23.15 3.38 23.58
N LYS A 394 -23.67 3.43 22.34
CA LYS A 394 -24.93 2.81 21.93
C LYS A 394 -24.67 1.48 21.21
N ASP A 395 -25.39 0.41 21.57
CA ASP A 395 -25.27 -0.90 20.89
C ASP A 395 -25.57 -0.75 19.40
N ILE A 396 -24.69 -1.28 18.56
CA ILE A 396 -24.76 -1.14 17.09
C ILE A 396 -26.08 -1.68 16.51
N ARG A 397 -26.67 -2.70 17.16
CA ARG A 397 -27.97 -3.27 16.74
C ARG A 397 -29.16 -2.33 16.96
N LYS A 398 -29.00 -1.30 17.83
CA LYS A 398 -30.04 -0.33 18.15
C LYS A 398 -30.02 0.91 17.24
N TYR A 399 -29.04 1.00 16.34
CA TYR A 399 -29.01 2.07 15.35
C TYR A 399 -29.94 1.73 14.19
N SER A 400 -30.71 2.72 13.70
CA SER A 400 -31.26 2.65 12.35
C SER A 400 -30.13 2.83 11.31
N ASP A 401 -30.30 2.35 10.08
CA ASP A 401 -29.30 2.53 9.01
C ASP A 401 -28.97 3.99 8.77
N ARG A 402 -30.00 4.83 8.83
CA ARG A 402 -29.84 6.27 8.66
C ARG A 402 -29.02 6.91 9.78
N GLU A 403 -29.26 6.54 11.04
CA GLU A 403 -28.47 7.03 12.19
C GLU A 403 -27.03 6.54 12.13
N LEU A 404 -26.84 5.28 11.71
CA LEU A 404 -25.51 4.68 11.66
C LEU A 404 -24.64 5.30 10.57
N TYR A 405 -25.13 5.32 9.33
CA TYR A 405 -24.33 5.72 8.17
C TYR A 405 -24.45 7.20 7.78
N ARG A 406 -25.32 7.98 8.46
CA ARG A 406 -25.36 9.43 8.30
C ARG A 406 -24.94 10.11 9.61
N GLY A 407 -23.69 10.56 9.65
CA GLY A 407 -23.13 11.32 10.77
C GLY A 407 -22.49 10.49 11.90
N CYS A 408 -22.59 9.14 11.90
CA CYS A 408 -21.88 8.33 12.90
C CYS A 408 -20.71 7.57 12.29
N LEU A 409 -20.95 6.69 11.33
CA LEU A 409 -19.98 5.75 10.81
C LEU A 409 -19.77 5.92 9.31
N GLY A 410 -18.51 6.08 8.90
CA GLY A 410 -18.06 5.99 7.51
C GLY A 410 -17.17 4.78 7.33
N VAL A 411 -17.33 4.07 6.22
CA VAL A 411 -16.54 2.86 5.90
C VAL A 411 -15.95 3.00 4.52
N LEU A 412 -14.62 2.91 4.43
CA LEU A 412 -13.89 2.83 3.18
C LEU A 412 -13.44 1.39 2.98
N PRO A 413 -14.01 0.64 2.03
CA PRO A 413 -13.65 -0.75 1.78
C PRO A 413 -12.31 -0.87 1.06
N GLN A 414 -11.70 -2.04 1.11
CA GLN A 414 -10.45 -2.37 0.43
C GLN A 414 -10.52 -2.13 -1.10
N ASN A 415 -11.65 -2.48 -1.73
CA ASN A 415 -11.90 -2.19 -3.14
C ASN A 415 -12.83 -0.97 -3.29
N PRO A 416 -12.29 0.21 -3.66
CA PRO A 416 -13.07 1.44 -3.82
C PRO A 416 -14.09 1.36 -4.96
N GLN A 417 -13.84 0.54 -5.99
CA GLN A 417 -14.72 0.40 -7.15
C GLN A 417 -16.12 -0.09 -6.78
N SER A 418 -16.24 -0.87 -5.70
CA SER A 418 -17.54 -1.34 -5.18
C SER A 418 -18.47 -0.19 -4.76
N MET A 419 -17.94 1.01 -4.61
CA MET A 419 -18.70 2.20 -4.19
C MET A 419 -19.20 3.05 -5.37
N PHE A 420 -18.72 2.83 -6.59
CA PHE A 420 -19.02 3.68 -7.74
C PHE A 420 -20.26 3.21 -8.49
N ILE A 421 -21.21 4.13 -8.71
CA ILE A 421 -22.53 3.81 -9.27
C ILE A 421 -22.86 4.70 -10.48
N LYS A 422 -22.20 5.86 -10.63
CA LYS A 422 -22.54 6.89 -11.63
C LYS A 422 -21.50 6.96 -12.74
N LYS A 423 -21.87 7.64 -13.84
CA LYS A 423 -21.02 7.77 -15.02
C LYS A 423 -19.87 8.77 -14.84
N THR A 424 -20.03 9.76 -13.98
CA THR A 424 -18.97 10.73 -13.67
C THR A 424 -18.70 10.79 -12.17
N ALA A 425 -17.48 11.13 -11.78
CA ALA A 425 -17.11 11.33 -10.38
C ALA A 425 -17.98 12.42 -9.72
N ARG A 426 -18.31 13.47 -10.46
CA ARG A 426 -19.23 14.55 -10.01
C ARG A 426 -20.60 13.99 -9.64
N GLU A 427 -21.24 13.29 -10.56
CA GLU A 427 -22.55 12.68 -10.32
C GLU A 427 -22.52 11.72 -9.13
N ASP A 428 -21.42 10.99 -8.99
CA ASP A 428 -21.25 10.00 -7.93
C ASP A 428 -21.17 10.66 -6.55
N LEU A 429 -20.46 11.79 -6.42
CA LEU A 429 -20.42 12.59 -5.20
C LEU A 429 -21.78 13.19 -4.87
N TYR A 430 -22.46 13.82 -5.84
CA TYR A 430 -23.78 14.42 -5.63
C TYR A 430 -24.85 13.38 -5.26
N SER A 431 -24.72 12.14 -5.71
CA SER A 431 -25.68 11.05 -5.41
C SER A 431 -25.74 10.71 -3.92
N ILE A 432 -24.65 10.93 -3.17
CA ILE A 432 -24.56 10.62 -1.72
C ILE A 432 -25.37 11.62 -0.88
N ILE A 433 -25.39 12.89 -1.29
CA ILE A 433 -26.07 13.95 -0.55
C ILE A 433 -27.59 13.94 -0.82
N GLY A 434 -28.07 12.99 -1.61
CA GLY A 434 -29.40 12.78 -2.16
C GLY A 434 -30.59 13.28 -1.38
N GLY A 435 -31.43 13.93 -2.09
CA GLY A 435 -32.71 14.60 -1.93
C GLY A 435 -33.59 14.28 -0.74
N ARG A 436 -33.82 15.27 0.11
CA ARG A 436 -35.17 15.51 0.61
C ARG A 436 -36.00 16.05 -0.55
N LYS A 437 -37.21 15.51 -0.74
CA LYS A 437 -38.30 16.25 -1.44
C LYS A 437 -38.69 17.39 -0.53
N GLU A 438 -38.03 18.53 -0.66
CA GLU A 438 -38.31 19.75 0.06
C GLU A 438 -39.18 20.67 -0.83
N LYS A 439 -39.96 21.54 -0.21
CA LYS A 439 -40.85 22.47 -0.92
C LYS A 439 -40.02 23.40 -1.82
N LYS A 440 -40.50 23.76 -3.00
CA LYS A 440 -39.81 24.53 -4.06
C LYS A 440 -39.05 25.79 -3.61
N SER A 441 -39.35 26.38 -2.46
CA SER A 441 -38.65 27.57 -1.93
C SER A 441 -37.41 27.26 -1.10
N GLU A 442 -37.26 26.02 -0.61
CA GLU A 442 -36.12 25.54 0.18
C GLU A 442 -35.09 24.80 -0.69
N GLU A 443 -35.47 24.47 -1.94
CA GLU A 443 -34.65 23.67 -2.88
C GLU A 443 -33.37 24.41 -3.32
N TYR A 444 -33.45 25.74 -3.56
CA TYR A 444 -32.32 26.56 -4.00
C TYR A 444 -31.23 26.70 -2.92
N THR A 445 -31.63 26.95 -1.66
CA THR A 445 -30.67 27.03 -0.54
C THR A 445 -30.03 25.67 -0.20
N ALA A 446 -30.81 24.58 -0.28
CA ALA A 446 -30.34 23.23 -0.08
C ALA A 446 -29.36 22.80 -1.16
N ASP A 447 -29.55 23.16 -2.42
CA ASP A 447 -28.64 22.85 -3.52
C ASP A 447 -27.33 23.64 -3.44
N MET A 448 -27.36 24.90 -2.99
CA MET A 448 -26.16 25.67 -2.70
C MET A 448 -25.33 25.08 -1.54
N GLU A 449 -26.00 24.62 -0.47
CA GLU A 449 -25.32 23.96 0.64
C GLU A 449 -24.69 22.63 0.22
N LYS A 450 -25.35 21.84 -0.64
CA LYS A 450 -24.82 20.62 -1.24
C LYS A 450 -23.60 20.93 -2.09
N ALA A 451 -23.68 21.94 -2.97
CA ALA A 451 -22.57 22.33 -3.82
C ALA A 451 -21.35 22.73 -3.00
N ARG A 452 -21.50 23.57 -1.98
CA ARG A 452 -20.43 23.96 -1.06
C ARG A 452 -19.81 22.76 -0.31
N ALA A 453 -20.65 21.81 0.13
CA ALA A 453 -20.16 20.61 0.80
C ALA A 453 -19.33 19.73 -0.15
N VAL A 454 -19.78 19.56 -1.40
CA VAL A 454 -19.03 18.83 -2.43
C VAL A 454 -17.73 19.55 -2.76
N GLU A 455 -17.76 20.86 -3.01
CA GLU A 455 -16.56 21.66 -3.29
C GLU A 455 -15.53 21.57 -2.17
N GLY A 456 -15.95 21.69 -0.91
CA GLY A 456 -15.04 21.57 0.23
C GLY A 456 -14.38 20.19 0.36
N ILE A 457 -15.12 19.12 0.07
CA ILE A 457 -14.56 17.76 0.08
C ILE A 457 -13.68 17.51 -1.14
N VAL A 458 -14.07 18.00 -2.32
CA VAL A 458 -13.27 17.91 -3.55
C VAL A 458 -11.90 18.56 -3.34
N SER A 459 -11.87 19.75 -2.74
CA SER A 459 -10.61 20.45 -2.42
C SER A 459 -9.80 19.70 -1.35
N LEU A 460 -10.46 19.15 -0.32
CA LEU A 460 -9.77 18.36 0.71
C LEU A 460 -9.11 17.10 0.14
N THR A 461 -9.70 16.51 -0.91
CA THR A 461 -9.27 15.24 -1.50
C THR A 461 -8.56 15.40 -2.85
N ASN A 462 -8.24 16.63 -3.26
CA ASN A 462 -7.56 16.96 -4.52
C ASN A 462 -8.19 16.29 -5.76
N LEU A 463 -9.51 16.49 -5.95
CA LEU A 463 -10.28 15.88 -7.04
C LEU A 463 -10.72 16.88 -8.12
N GLU A 464 -10.32 18.17 -8.07
CA GLU A 464 -10.83 19.27 -8.91
C GLU A 464 -10.78 18.96 -10.42
N GLY A 465 -9.68 18.41 -10.90
CA GLY A 465 -9.48 18.09 -12.33
C GLY A 465 -10.07 16.76 -12.79
N LEU A 466 -10.74 16.01 -11.90
CA LEU A 466 -11.16 14.62 -12.14
C LEU A 466 -12.68 14.43 -12.15
N LEU A 467 -13.43 15.47 -11.84
CA LEU A 467 -14.88 15.39 -11.60
C LEU A 467 -15.70 14.92 -12.81
N ASP A 468 -15.26 15.23 -14.01
CA ASP A 468 -15.99 14.92 -15.24
C ASP A 468 -15.56 13.58 -15.88
N ARG A 469 -14.58 12.90 -15.27
CA ARG A 469 -14.14 11.57 -15.70
C ARG A 469 -15.04 10.47 -15.16
N HIS A 470 -15.05 9.34 -15.89
CA HIS A 470 -15.70 8.13 -15.37
C HIS A 470 -14.89 7.57 -14.18
N PRO A 471 -15.51 7.15 -13.07
CA PRO A 471 -14.79 6.65 -11.89
C PRO A 471 -13.83 5.49 -12.18
N TYR A 472 -14.15 4.63 -13.15
CA TYR A 472 -13.28 3.51 -13.55
C TYR A 472 -12.10 3.92 -14.43
N ASP A 473 -12.10 5.13 -15.01
CA ASP A 473 -10.98 5.69 -15.78
C ASP A 473 -9.95 6.39 -14.88
N LEU A 474 -10.24 6.49 -13.60
CA LEU A 474 -9.33 7.04 -12.60
C LEU A 474 -8.26 6.01 -12.21
N SER A 475 -7.06 6.47 -11.92
CA SER A 475 -6.01 5.63 -11.31
C SER A 475 -6.44 5.08 -9.94
N GLY A 476 -5.80 4.02 -9.46
CA GLY A 476 -6.13 3.41 -8.17
C GLY A 476 -6.13 4.41 -7.00
N GLY A 477 -5.15 5.32 -6.95
CA GLY A 477 -5.08 6.38 -5.95
C GLY A 477 -6.21 7.41 -6.08
N GLU A 478 -6.55 7.82 -7.31
CA GLU A 478 -7.66 8.74 -7.57
C GLU A 478 -9.01 8.10 -7.23
N GLN A 479 -9.20 6.80 -7.52
CA GLN A 479 -10.39 6.04 -7.11
C GLN A 479 -10.54 6.01 -5.60
N GLN A 480 -9.44 5.81 -4.88
CA GLN A 480 -9.45 5.79 -3.42
C GLN A 480 -9.80 7.18 -2.84
N ARG A 481 -9.26 8.26 -3.42
CA ARG A 481 -9.64 9.64 -3.04
C ARG A 481 -11.12 9.90 -3.29
N LEU A 482 -11.65 9.48 -4.43
CA LEU A 482 -13.07 9.60 -4.75
C LEU A 482 -13.94 8.81 -3.77
N ALA A 483 -13.55 7.57 -3.43
CA ALA A 483 -14.27 6.77 -2.46
C ALA A 483 -14.22 7.41 -1.05
N LEU A 484 -13.05 7.91 -0.63
CA LEU A 484 -12.90 8.65 0.62
C LEU A 484 -13.78 9.91 0.63
N ALA A 485 -13.78 10.69 -0.44
CA ALA A 485 -14.65 11.87 -0.59
C ALA A 485 -16.13 11.53 -0.42
N LYS A 486 -16.58 10.42 -1.02
CA LYS A 486 -17.97 9.93 -0.84
C LYS A 486 -18.29 9.63 0.62
N VAL A 487 -17.37 8.97 1.33
CA VAL A 487 -17.56 8.66 2.76
C VAL A 487 -17.61 9.94 3.60
N LEU A 488 -16.73 10.89 3.34
CA LEU A 488 -16.62 12.15 4.09
C LEU A 488 -17.83 13.07 3.90
N LEU A 489 -18.52 13.01 2.75
CA LEU A 489 -19.78 13.72 2.53
C LEU A 489 -20.90 13.32 3.51
N LEU A 490 -20.82 12.11 4.09
CA LEU A 490 -21.73 11.64 5.14
C LEU A 490 -21.40 12.22 6.53
N ARG A 491 -20.32 13.00 6.68
CA ARG A 491 -19.81 13.61 7.92
C ARG A 491 -19.71 12.61 9.08
N PRO A 492 -18.95 11.50 8.92
CA PRO A 492 -18.84 10.48 9.95
C PRO A 492 -18.07 11.01 11.16
N ARG A 493 -18.45 10.57 12.37
CA ARG A 493 -17.65 10.75 13.59
C ARG A 493 -16.63 9.63 13.78
N ILE A 494 -16.90 8.47 13.19
CA ILE A 494 -16.02 7.29 13.19
C ILE A 494 -15.76 6.91 11.74
N LEU A 495 -14.49 6.82 11.36
CA LEU A 495 -14.04 6.43 10.02
C LEU A 495 -13.32 5.08 10.10
N LEU A 496 -13.85 4.08 9.41
CA LEU A 496 -13.26 2.76 9.26
C LEU A 496 -12.58 2.66 7.90
N LEU A 497 -11.30 2.27 7.88
CA LEU A 497 -10.48 2.17 6.67
C LEU A 497 -9.93 0.74 6.55
N ASP A 498 -10.24 0.05 5.47
CA ASP A 498 -9.72 -1.29 5.18
C ASP A 498 -8.63 -1.21 4.10
N GLU A 499 -7.35 -1.32 4.51
CA GLU A 499 -6.17 -1.28 3.65
C GLU A 499 -6.12 -0.07 2.68
N ALA A 500 -6.48 1.13 3.15
CA ALA A 500 -6.59 2.33 2.33
C ALA A 500 -5.27 2.79 1.65
N THR A 501 -4.11 2.26 2.03
CA THR A 501 -2.80 2.58 1.45
C THR A 501 -2.32 1.55 0.41
N LYS A 502 -3.09 0.47 0.18
CA LYS A 502 -2.69 -0.62 -0.70
C LYS A 502 -2.60 -0.17 -2.17
N GLY A 503 -1.47 -0.48 -2.82
CA GLY A 503 -1.26 -0.16 -4.24
C GLY A 503 -1.10 1.35 -4.54
N MET A 504 -0.74 2.14 -3.52
CA MET A 504 -0.55 3.58 -3.66
C MET A 504 0.90 3.98 -3.66
N ASP A 505 1.21 5.05 -4.41
CA ASP A 505 2.52 5.68 -4.38
C ASP A 505 2.77 6.44 -3.07
N ALA A 506 4.04 6.78 -2.81
CA ALA A 506 4.46 7.39 -1.55
C ALA A 506 3.89 8.80 -1.34
N GLU A 507 3.75 9.59 -2.41
CA GLU A 507 3.20 10.94 -2.35
C GLU A 507 1.73 10.92 -1.96
N TYR A 508 0.96 10.00 -2.55
CA TYR A 508 -0.43 9.82 -2.17
C TYR A 508 -0.60 9.35 -0.72
N LYS A 509 0.29 8.47 -0.23
CA LYS A 509 0.26 8.05 1.18
C LYS A 509 0.49 9.24 2.12
N GLU A 510 1.41 10.15 1.78
CA GLU A 510 1.65 11.36 2.55
C GLU A 510 0.43 12.30 2.53
N GLU A 511 -0.20 12.50 1.37
CA GLU A 511 -1.45 13.26 1.25
C GLU A 511 -2.58 12.64 2.09
N LEU A 512 -2.78 11.32 1.97
CA LEU A 512 -3.79 10.61 2.76
C LEU A 512 -3.54 10.77 4.26
N GLY A 513 -2.30 10.59 4.70
CA GLY A 513 -1.91 10.79 6.10
C GLY A 513 -2.24 12.22 6.59
N GLY A 514 -1.93 13.22 5.78
CA GLY A 514 -2.27 14.61 6.05
C GLY A 514 -3.79 14.85 6.15
N ILE A 515 -4.59 14.25 5.26
CA ILE A 515 -6.06 14.31 5.30
C ILE A 515 -6.57 13.66 6.59
N LEU A 516 -6.09 12.45 6.93
CA LEU A 516 -6.51 11.72 8.12
C LEU A 516 -6.17 12.48 9.41
N LYS A 517 -4.98 13.10 9.49
CA LYS A 517 -4.62 13.95 10.64
C LYS A 517 -5.47 15.21 10.74
N LYS A 518 -5.83 15.85 9.63
CA LYS A 518 -6.80 16.96 9.62
C LYS A 518 -8.17 16.50 10.13
N LEU A 519 -8.68 15.36 9.68
CA LEU A 519 -9.94 14.81 10.16
C LEU A 519 -9.89 14.50 11.66
N GLN A 520 -8.79 13.90 12.12
CA GLN A 520 -8.56 13.61 13.52
C GLN A 520 -8.56 14.89 14.37
N SER A 521 -7.87 15.94 13.95
CA SER A 521 -7.86 17.24 14.65
C SER A 521 -9.25 17.89 14.74
N HIS A 522 -10.19 17.53 13.87
CA HIS A 522 -11.59 17.91 13.93
C HIS A 522 -12.46 16.91 14.74
N GLY A 523 -11.84 16.00 15.47
CA GLY A 523 -12.52 15.09 16.39
C GLY A 523 -13.05 13.79 15.74
N VAL A 524 -12.70 13.49 14.49
CA VAL A 524 -13.05 12.22 13.85
C VAL A 524 -12.18 11.11 14.44
N THR A 525 -12.81 10.03 14.87
CA THR A 525 -12.12 8.81 15.33
C THR A 525 -11.82 7.93 14.13
N ILE A 526 -10.59 7.42 14.02
CA ILE A 526 -10.15 6.62 12.88
C ILE A 526 -9.73 5.23 13.35
N LEU A 527 -10.30 4.19 12.75
CA LEU A 527 -9.83 2.81 12.88
C LEU A 527 -9.41 2.31 11.50
N MET A 528 -8.11 2.06 11.34
CA MET A 528 -7.53 1.64 10.07
C MET A 528 -6.90 0.26 10.18
N ILE A 529 -7.23 -0.62 9.24
CA ILE A 529 -6.46 -1.84 8.98
C ILE A 529 -5.36 -1.49 7.97
N SER A 530 -4.11 -1.83 8.28
CA SER A 530 -3.00 -1.60 7.37
C SER A 530 -1.90 -2.64 7.53
N HIS A 531 -1.24 -2.95 6.42
CA HIS A 531 0.03 -3.69 6.37
C HIS A 531 1.23 -2.76 6.21
N ASP A 532 1.00 -1.47 6.00
CA ASP A 532 2.03 -0.46 5.83
C ASP A 532 2.50 0.05 7.21
N VAL A 533 3.54 -0.60 7.74
CA VAL A 533 4.08 -0.27 9.06
C VAL A 533 4.71 1.11 9.12
N GLU A 534 5.28 1.61 8.01
CA GLU A 534 5.87 2.95 7.94
C GLU A 534 4.78 4.02 8.05
N PHE A 535 3.68 3.86 7.29
CA PHE A 535 2.51 4.74 7.37
C PHE A 535 1.88 4.73 8.76
N VAL A 536 1.70 3.55 9.36
CA VAL A 536 1.13 3.42 10.70
C VAL A 536 2.03 4.06 11.76
N ALA A 537 3.35 3.91 11.66
CA ALA A 537 4.30 4.53 12.59
C ALA A 537 4.30 6.06 12.53
N GLU A 538 4.08 6.63 11.34
CA GLU A 538 4.06 8.08 11.13
C GLU A 538 2.74 8.72 11.59
N TYR A 539 1.58 8.03 11.41
CA TYR A 539 0.28 8.67 11.55
C TYR A 539 -0.62 8.13 12.66
N ALA A 540 -0.44 6.89 13.13
CA ALA A 540 -1.31 6.32 14.16
C ALA A 540 -0.89 6.75 15.58
N ASP A 541 -1.86 6.91 16.48
CA ASP A 541 -1.60 7.15 17.90
C ASP A 541 -1.38 5.84 18.66
N ARG A 542 -2.20 4.81 18.38
CA ARG A 542 -2.10 3.49 18.97
C ARG A 542 -2.17 2.40 17.92
N VAL A 543 -1.48 1.30 18.19
CA VAL A 543 -1.42 0.13 17.32
C VAL A 543 -1.84 -1.12 18.07
N GLY A 544 -2.77 -1.86 17.47
CA GLY A 544 -3.19 -3.20 17.92
C GLY A 544 -2.62 -4.28 17.00
N LEU A 545 -1.98 -5.30 17.57
CA LEU A 545 -1.56 -6.48 16.83
C LEU A 545 -2.70 -7.50 16.83
N PHE A 546 -3.22 -7.79 15.65
CA PHE A 546 -4.30 -8.75 15.45
C PHE A 546 -3.72 -10.13 15.08
N PHE A 547 -4.06 -11.13 15.87
CA PHE A 547 -3.60 -12.50 15.67
C PHE A 547 -4.68 -13.50 16.09
N GLU A 548 -4.91 -14.54 15.29
CA GLU A 548 -5.90 -15.62 15.55
C GLU A 548 -7.30 -15.13 15.97
N GLY A 549 -7.77 -14.05 15.34
CA GLY A 549 -9.13 -13.54 15.56
C GLY A 549 -9.29 -12.56 16.72
N ASN A 550 -8.19 -12.14 17.38
CA ASN A 550 -8.20 -11.21 18.52
C ASN A 550 -7.06 -10.19 18.44
N VAL A 551 -7.14 -9.13 19.26
CA VAL A 551 -6.04 -8.17 19.50
C VAL A 551 -5.18 -8.67 20.64
N VAL A 552 -3.98 -9.16 20.35
CA VAL A 552 -3.06 -9.76 21.32
C VAL A 552 -2.18 -8.74 22.05
N ALA A 553 -1.96 -7.58 21.45
CA ALA A 553 -1.19 -6.48 22.04
C ALA A 553 -1.74 -5.14 21.53
N CYS A 554 -1.76 -4.14 22.39
CA CYS A 554 -2.16 -2.78 22.06
C CYS A 554 -1.27 -1.80 22.81
N ARG A 555 -0.60 -0.88 22.09
CA ARG A 555 0.34 0.12 22.65
C ARG A 555 0.30 1.41 21.85
N PRO A 556 0.77 2.55 22.41
CA PRO A 556 1.11 3.73 21.63
C PRO A 556 2.03 3.36 20.46
N ALA A 557 1.84 3.96 19.29
CA ALA A 557 2.51 3.55 18.05
C ALA A 557 4.04 3.49 18.21
N ARG A 558 4.66 4.54 18.76
CA ARG A 558 6.10 4.56 19.03
C ARG A 558 6.54 3.38 19.93
N ALA A 559 5.90 3.18 21.06
CA ALA A 559 6.23 2.09 21.99
C ALA A 559 5.96 0.70 21.38
N PHE A 560 4.99 0.59 20.48
CA PHE A 560 4.72 -0.64 19.75
C PHE A 560 5.89 -0.96 18.82
N PHE A 561 6.30 -0.04 17.95
CA PHE A 561 7.34 -0.29 16.95
C PHE A 561 8.74 -0.37 17.55
N ALA A 562 9.07 0.46 18.55
CA ALA A 562 10.34 0.40 19.26
C ALA A 562 10.50 -0.92 20.06
N GLY A 563 9.41 -1.41 20.65
CA GLY A 563 9.40 -2.63 21.46
C GLY A 563 9.35 -3.95 20.70
N ASN A 564 9.11 -3.93 19.38
CA ASN A 564 9.01 -5.14 18.55
C ASN A 564 10.26 -5.36 17.69
N ASN A 565 10.61 -6.63 17.46
CA ASN A 565 11.76 -6.99 16.62
C ASN A 565 11.37 -7.22 15.15
N PHE A 566 10.19 -7.78 14.91
CA PHE A 566 9.71 -8.16 13.58
C PHE A 566 8.67 -7.18 13.04
N TYR A 567 7.68 -6.83 13.87
CA TYR A 567 6.70 -5.79 13.54
C TYR A 567 7.24 -4.42 13.92
N THR A 568 8.22 -3.94 13.15
CA THR A 568 8.80 -2.60 13.31
C THR A 568 9.20 -2.03 11.96
N THR A 569 9.45 -0.74 11.91
CA THR A 569 9.84 0.01 10.70
C THR A 569 11.25 -0.31 10.24
N ALA A 570 11.55 -0.06 8.98
CA ALA A 570 12.91 -0.16 8.45
C ALA A 570 13.87 0.82 9.15
N ALA A 571 13.39 2.03 9.46
CA ALA A 571 14.12 3.04 10.20
C ALA A 571 14.55 2.54 11.59
N ASN A 572 13.64 1.99 12.37
CA ASN A 572 13.98 1.43 13.67
C ASN A 572 14.92 0.23 13.57
N ARG A 573 14.68 -0.72 12.62
CA ARG A 573 15.60 -1.85 12.41
C ARG A 573 17.03 -1.41 12.08
N MET A 574 17.18 -0.29 11.38
CA MET A 574 18.47 0.26 10.99
C MET A 574 19.18 0.92 12.18
N ALA A 575 18.46 1.71 12.98
CA ALA A 575 19.03 2.63 13.96
C ALA A 575 18.93 2.18 15.43
N ARG A 576 18.12 1.17 15.75
CA ARG A 576 17.73 0.78 17.11
C ARG A 576 18.87 0.49 18.10
N HIS A 577 20.07 0.16 17.61
CA HIS A 577 21.23 -0.07 18.46
C HIS A 577 21.68 1.23 19.14
N TYR A 578 21.57 2.35 18.45
CA TYR A 578 21.96 3.67 18.93
C TYR A 578 20.76 4.53 19.35
N PHE A 579 19.64 4.40 18.64
CA PHE A 579 18.42 5.20 18.83
C PHE A 579 17.19 4.28 18.90
N PRO A 580 16.99 3.54 20.03
CA PRO A 580 15.95 2.51 20.13
C PRO A 580 14.52 3.05 19.95
N ASP A 581 14.28 4.31 20.34
CA ASP A 581 12.96 4.93 20.29
C ASP A 581 12.67 5.66 18.96
N ALA A 582 13.66 5.77 18.07
CA ALA A 582 13.45 6.35 16.73
C ALA A 582 12.78 5.33 15.82
N VAL A 583 11.55 5.63 15.37
CA VAL A 583 10.72 4.71 14.57
C VAL A 583 10.47 5.19 13.15
N THR A 584 10.71 6.46 12.83
CA THR A 584 10.54 7.02 11.48
C THR A 584 11.87 7.42 10.85
N ALA A 585 11.92 7.50 9.51
CA ALA A 585 13.12 7.97 8.80
C ALA A 585 13.52 9.38 9.22
N LYS A 586 12.55 10.26 9.45
CA LYS A 586 12.76 11.65 9.91
C LYS A 586 13.38 11.69 11.30
N GLU A 587 12.93 10.84 12.22
CA GLU A 587 13.46 10.74 13.57
C GLU A 587 14.91 10.24 13.58
N VAL A 588 15.21 9.19 12.80
CA VAL A 588 16.57 8.66 12.67
C VAL A 588 17.52 9.71 12.07
N ALA A 589 17.08 10.39 11.00
CA ALA A 589 17.85 11.47 10.40
C ALA A 589 18.12 12.61 11.40
N GLY A 590 17.09 13.03 12.16
CA GLY A 590 17.24 14.07 13.19
C GLY A 590 18.18 13.66 14.32
N CYS A 591 18.14 12.38 14.74
CA CYS A 591 19.10 11.86 15.73
C CYS A 591 20.54 11.86 15.20
N LEU A 592 20.75 11.47 13.96
CA LEU A 592 22.09 11.51 13.34
C LEU A 592 22.59 12.94 13.21
N GLN A 593 21.80 13.87 12.69
CA GLN A 593 22.16 15.29 12.56
C GLN A 593 22.48 15.96 13.89
N ALA A 594 21.85 15.55 14.98
CA ALA A 594 22.11 16.12 16.31
C ALA A 594 23.43 15.63 16.93
N ASN A 595 24.04 14.57 16.35
CA ASN A 595 25.25 13.94 16.87
C ASN A 595 26.46 14.04 15.91
N LEU A 596 26.23 14.43 14.68
CA LEU A 596 27.28 14.73 13.70
C LEU A 596 27.55 16.24 13.67
#